data_2aa5d0ecab99d97123fff59a3bbe6f58
#
_entry.id   2aa5d0ecab99d97123fff59a3bbe6f58
#
_cell.length_a   1.000
_cell.length_b   1.000
_cell.length_c   1.000
_cell.angle_alpha   90.00
_cell.angle_beta   90.00
_cell.angle_gamma   90.00
#
_symmetry.space_group_name_H-M   'P 1'
#
loop_
_entity.id
_entity.type
_entity.pdbx_description
1 polymer ?
#
loop_
_entity_poly.entity_id
_entity_poly.type
_entity_poly.pdbx_seq_one_letter_code
_entity_poly.pdbx_strand_id
1 'polypeptide(L)'
;LSRGLGDVYKRQIPYAVADFAEMRERGFYYVDKTNYIPGLEDYNAPIFLRPRRFGKSLLISMLAHYYDRTKANRFEELFGGTWIGEHPTEEHNQYLVIRYDFSAMVMADDMEGVVQNFNDLNCGPVEVTVEHNRDLFGDFQFTTRGNAVQMLEELLGYISSHGLPKAYILIDEYDNFTNQLLTSYNDSLYEEVTTSDSFLLTFFKVIKAGIGEGTIRTCFCTGVLPVIMDDLTSGYNIAEILTFKPVFLNMLGFTYEETKTYLRYVLDKYAPGASEERFEEIWQLIVNNYDGYRFSPVGERLFNSTILTYFLKKFAANAGSIPPELIDENLRTDINWIRRLTLSQNNAKETVSYTHLRAHETRGNL
;
A
#
# COMPACT_ATOMS: atom_id res chain seq x y z
N LEU A 1 6.32 -35.25 -11.72
CA LEU A 1 7.27 -35.27 -10.59
C LEU A 1 8.61 -34.70 -11.08
N SER A 2 8.76 -33.39 -11.27
CA SER A 2 10.03 -32.66 -11.23
C SER A 2 9.81 -31.17 -11.59
N ARG A 3 8.91 -30.48 -10.87
CA ARG A 3 8.70 -29.02 -11.03
C ARG A 3 9.33 -28.16 -9.93
N GLY A 4 10.09 -28.74 -9.02
CA GLY A 4 10.51 -28.07 -7.78
C GLY A 4 11.91 -27.47 -7.72
N LEU A 5 12.84 -27.78 -8.63
CA LEU A 5 14.26 -27.39 -8.53
C LEU A 5 14.80 -26.58 -9.72
N GLY A 6 14.04 -26.46 -10.81
CA GLY A 6 14.47 -25.73 -12.02
C GLY A 6 14.08 -24.24 -12.06
N ASP A 7 13.10 -23.80 -11.27
CA ASP A 7 12.53 -22.46 -11.38
C ASP A 7 13.18 -21.41 -10.46
N VAL A 8 13.97 -21.80 -9.48
CA VAL A 8 14.70 -20.86 -8.60
C VAL A 8 15.71 -20.00 -9.39
N TYR A 9 16.16 -20.46 -10.53
CA TYR A 9 17.19 -19.79 -11.34
C TYR A 9 16.68 -18.79 -12.37
N LYS A 10 15.36 -18.54 -12.48
CA LYS A 10 14.81 -17.69 -13.54
C LYS A 10 14.09 -16.41 -13.09
N ARG A 11 13.98 -16.13 -11.78
CA ARG A 11 13.26 -14.95 -11.30
C ARG A 11 13.92 -13.66 -11.78
N GLN A 12 13.15 -12.80 -12.43
CA GLN A 12 13.60 -11.48 -12.85
C GLN A 12 13.51 -10.49 -11.69
N ILE A 13 14.30 -9.40 -11.76
CA ILE A 13 14.22 -8.30 -10.79
C ILE A 13 13.00 -7.44 -11.15
N PRO A 14 11.98 -7.32 -10.26
CA PRO A 14 10.84 -6.45 -10.52
C PRO A 14 11.25 -4.98 -10.45
N TYR A 15 10.56 -4.12 -11.18
CA TYR A 15 10.67 -2.69 -11.00
C TYR A 15 9.34 -2.04 -11.35
N ALA A 16 8.82 -1.20 -10.44
CA ALA A 16 7.53 -0.54 -10.55
C ALA A 16 6.33 -1.51 -10.75
N VAL A 17 6.42 -2.72 -10.16
CA VAL A 17 5.33 -3.70 -10.16
C VAL A 17 4.52 -3.47 -8.87
N ALA A 18 3.27 -3.06 -9.04
CA ALA A 18 2.32 -2.80 -7.95
C ALA A 18 1.22 -3.86 -7.85
N ASP A 19 1.12 -4.76 -8.84
CA ASP A 19 0.16 -5.86 -8.85
C ASP A 19 0.82 -7.17 -8.39
N PHE A 20 0.20 -7.82 -7.39
CA PHE A 20 0.72 -9.06 -6.81
C PHE A 20 0.57 -10.24 -7.76
N ALA A 21 -0.51 -10.30 -8.54
CA ALA A 21 -0.66 -11.37 -9.52
C ALA A 21 0.42 -11.26 -10.60
N GLU A 22 0.68 -10.07 -11.14
CA GLU A 22 1.79 -9.86 -12.09
C GLU A 22 3.13 -10.25 -11.47
N MET A 23 3.37 -9.92 -10.19
CA MET A 23 4.59 -10.29 -9.46
C MET A 23 4.81 -11.81 -9.47
N ARG A 24 3.75 -12.58 -9.24
CA ARG A 24 3.80 -14.05 -9.14
C ARG A 24 3.81 -14.73 -10.52
N GLU A 25 2.93 -14.32 -11.43
CA GLU A 25 2.79 -14.89 -12.78
C GLU A 25 4.07 -14.76 -13.61
N ARG A 26 4.72 -13.61 -13.51
CA ARG A 26 6.00 -13.37 -14.22
C ARG A 26 7.21 -13.95 -13.50
N GLY A 27 7.01 -14.59 -12.35
CA GLY A 27 8.09 -15.20 -11.59
C GLY A 27 9.15 -14.18 -11.15
N PHE A 28 8.76 -12.99 -10.74
CA PHE A 28 9.69 -12.00 -10.20
C PHE A 28 10.25 -12.42 -8.84
N TYR A 29 11.42 -11.88 -8.50
CA TYR A 29 11.94 -12.03 -7.14
C TYR A 29 11.06 -11.24 -6.16
N TYR A 30 10.41 -11.95 -5.28
CA TYR A 30 9.51 -11.41 -4.27
C TYR A 30 10.10 -11.63 -2.87
N VAL A 31 10.27 -10.55 -2.11
CA VAL A 31 10.61 -10.63 -0.69
C VAL A 31 9.31 -10.86 0.06
N ASP A 32 9.18 -12.05 0.61
CA ASP A 32 7.92 -12.50 1.23
C ASP A 32 7.61 -11.73 2.53
N LYS A 33 6.48 -11.07 2.54
CA LYS A 33 5.92 -10.34 3.67
C LYS A 33 4.54 -10.88 4.08
N THR A 34 4.16 -12.03 3.56
CA THR A 34 2.83 -12.59 3.80
C THR A 34 2.63 -13.09 5.24
N ASN A 35 3.71 -13.30 5.98
CA ASN A 35 3.67 -13.68 7.39
C ASN A 35 3.03 -12.62 8.31
N TYR A 36 2.81 -11.39 7.82
CA TYR A 36 2.11 -10.33 8.56
C TYR A 36 0.59 -10.41 8.45
N ILE A 37 0.05 -11.16 7.47
CA ILE A 37 -1.39 -11.26 7.22
C ILE A 37 -2.17 -11.70 8.46
N PRO A 38 -1.81 -12.78 9.19
CA PRO A 38 -2.60 -13.19 10.36
C PRO A 38 -2.68 -12.11 11.44
N GLY A 39 -1.58 -11.35 11.64
CA GLY A 39 -1.60 -10.25 12.61
C GLY A 39 -2.48 -9.07 12.19
N LEU A 40 -2.76 -8.88 10.89
CA LEU A 40 -3.70 -7.85 10.42
C LEU A 40 -5.16 -8.22 10.70
N GLU A 41 -5.48 -9.49 10.80
CA GLU A 41 -6.83 -10.00 11.05
C GLU A 41 -7.36 -9.67 12.46
N ASP A 42 -6.48 -9.29 13.38
CA ASP A 42 -6.84 -8.81 14.72
C ASP A 42 -7.48 -7.40 14.71
N TYR A 43 -7.45 -6.71 13.57
CA TYR A 43 -7.87 -5.31 13.46
C TYR A 43 -9.03 -5.11 12.50
N ASN A 44 -10.01 -4.27 12.90
CA ASN A 44 -11.17 -3.97 12.07
C ASN A 44 -10.96 -2.75 11.14
N ALA A 45 -10.12 -1.80 11.56
CA ALA A 45 -9.84 -0.59 10.78
C ALA A 45 -8.34 -0.22 10.85
N PRO A 46 -7.45 -1.10 10.36
CA PRO A 46 -6.01 -0.85 10.41
C PRO A 46 -5.56 0.17 9.38
N ILE A 47 -4.65 1.06 9.79
CA ILE A 47 -4.00 2.04 8.93
C ILE A 47 -2.50 1.80 8.95
N PHE A 48 -1.91 1.72 7.76
CA PHE A 48 -0.48 1.52 7.63
C PHE A 48 0.17 2.62 6.80
N LEU A 49 1.05 3.40 7.43
CA LEU A 49 1.70 4.55 6.84
C LEU A 49 3.15 4.23 6.50
N ARG A 50 3.55 4.53 5.27
CA ARG A 50 4.96 4.48 4.82
C ARG A 50 5.19 5.56 3.77
N PRO A 51 6.40 6.08 3.64
CA PRO A 51 6.77 6.93 2.53
C PRO A 51 6.42 6.30 1.19
N ARG A 52 6.40 7.10 0.13
CA ARG A 52 6.18 6.59 -1.22
C ARG A 52 7.21 5.52 -1.58
N ARG A 53 6.80 4.54 -2.42
CA ARG A 53 7.67 3.49 -2.98
C ARG A 53 8.18 2.44 -2.00
N PHE A 54 7.53 2.32 -0.83
CA PHE A 54 7.78 1.22 0.12
C PHE A 54 7.02 -0.06 -0.17
N GLY A 55 6.19 -0.11 -1.24
CA GLY A 55 5.42 -1.29 -1.61
C GLY A 55 3.99 -1.31 -1.07
N LYS A 56 3.40 -0.16 -0.68
CA LYS A 56 2.02 -0.06 -0.18
C LYS A 56 0.99 -0.63 -1.16
N SER A 57 1.03 -0.21 -2.42
CA SER A 57 0.09 -0.68 -3.45
C SER A 57 0.24 -2.17 -3.76
N LEU A 58 1.47 -2.72 -3.67
CA LEU A 58 1.72 -4.16 -3.79
C LEU A 58 1.09 -4.92 -2.61
N LEU A 59 1.19 -4.39 -1.38
CA LEU A 59 0.52 -4.93 -0.19
C LEU A 59 -1.00 -4.93 -0.38
N ILE A 60 -1.59 -3.82 -0.81
CA ILE A 60 -3.04 -3.72 -1.10
C ILE A 60 -3.44 -4.76 -2.16
N SER A 61 -2.67 -4.91 -3.25
CA SER A 61 -2.93 -5.92 -4.27
C SER A 61 -2.83 -7.34 -3.71
N MET A 62 -1.83 -7.63 -2.87
CA MET A 62 -1.66 -8.92 -2.21
C MET A 62 -2.86 -9.25 -1.32
N LEU A 63 -3.29 -8.33 -0.45
CA LEU A 63 -4.44 -8.51 0.43
C LEU A 63 -5.74 -8.69 -0.38
N ALA A 64 -5.90 -7.94 -1.48
CA ALA A 64 -7.04 -8.11 -2.38
C ALA A 64 -7.12 -9.54 -2.94
N HIS A 65 -6.00 -10.09 -3.42
CA HIS A 65 -5.96 -11.47 -3.91
C HIS A 65 -6.13 -12.51 -2.80
N TYR A 66 -5.68 -12.22 -1.59
CA TYR A 66 -5.77 -13.14 -0.45
C TYR A 66 -7.21 -13.28 0.05
N TYR A 67 -7.93 -12.16 0.19
CA TYR A 67 -9.26 -12.15 0.79
C TYR A 67 -10.41 -12.32 -0.19
N ASP A 68 -10.22 -12.00 -1.49
CA ASP A 68 -11.28 -12.05 -2.49
C ASP A 68 -11.73 -13.50 -2.80
N ARG A 69 -13.00 -13.79 -2.53
CA ARG A 69 -13.61 -15.09 -2.82
C ARG A 69 -13.52 -15.52 -4.28
N THR A 70 -13.50 -14.55 -5.19
CA THR A 70 -13.43 -14.84 -6.64
C THR A 70 -12.03 -15.32 -7.07
N LYS A 71 -11.03 -15.22 -6.20
CA LYS A 71 -9.63 -15.63 -6.45
C LYS A 71 -9.27 -16.98 -5.84
N ALA A 72 -10.22 -17.69 -5.22
CA ALA A 72 -9.98 -18.96 -4.54
C ALA A 72 -9.31 -20.02 -5.44
N ASN A 73 -9.69 -20.08 -6.72
CA ASN A 73 -9.09 -21.01 -7.69
C ASN A 73 -7.64 -20.67 -8.07
N ARG A 74 -7.16 -19.48 -7.72
CA ARG A 74 -5.80 -19.01 -7.99
C ARG A 74 -4.91 -18.98 -6.75
N PHE A 75 -5.43 -19.42 -5.61
CA PHE A 75 -4.70 -19.32 -4.34
C PHE A 75 -3.33 -19.99 -4.41
N GLU A 76 -3.26 -21.23 -4.86
CA GLU A 76 -1.98 -21.96 -4.98
C GLU A 76 -1.02 -21.31 -5.99
N GLU A 77 -1.54 -20.80 -7.11
CA GLU A 77 -0.74 -20.08 -8.11
C GLU A 77 -0.08 -18.84 -7.52
N LEU A 78 -0.84 -18.05 -6.75
CA LEU A 78 -0.41 -16.75 -6.26
C LEU A 78 0.37 -16.86 -4.95
N PHE A 79 -0.03 -17.73 -4.04
CA PHE A 79 0.54 -17.83 -2.70
C PHE A 79 1.40 -19.09 -2.47
N GLY A 80 1.40 -20.06 -3.39
CA GLY A 80 2.23 -21.25 -3.28
C GLY A 80 3.71 -20.91 -3.06
N GLY A 81 4.36 -21.50 -2.03
CA GLY A 81 5.73 -21.21 -1.65
C GLY A 81 5.95 -19.85 -0.98
N THR A 82 4.91 -19.19 -0.50
CA THR A 82 4.98 -18.08 0.46
C THR A 82 4.62 -18.59 1.85
N TRP A 83 4.97 -17.82 2.88
CA TRP A 83 4.66 -18.21 4.25
C TRP A 83 3.16 -18.43 4.46
N ILE A 84 2.31 -17.51 3.97
CA ILE A 84 0.84 -17.62 4.10
C ILE A 84 0.25 -18.73 3.24
N GLY A 85 0.90 -19.07 2.13
CA GLY A 85 0.49 -20.22 1.30
C GLY A 85 0.67 -21.55 2.02
N GLU A 86 1.69 -21.65 2.88
CA GLU A 86 1.94 -22.81 3.73
C GLU A 86 1.13 -22.77 5.05
N HIS A 87 0.68 -21.57 5.48
CA HIS A 87 -0.04 -21.33 6.74
C HIS A 87 -1.28 -20.47 6.51
N PRO A 88 -2.23 -20.87 5.63
CA PRO A 88 -3.40 -20.05 5.34
C PRO A 88 -4.30 -19.90 6.57
N THR A 89 -4.88 -18.71 6.72
CA THR A 89 -5.89 -18.47 7.75
C THR A 89 -7.28 -18.94 7.27
N GLU A 90 -8.23 -19.03 8.19
CA GLU A 90 -9.63 -19.34 7.83
C GLU A 90 -10.29 -18.22 7.01
N GLU A 91 -9.71 -17.02 7.04
CA GLU A 91 -10.27 -15.83 6.36
C GLU A 91 -9.88 -15.74 4.87
N HIS A 92 -8.96 -16.58 4.35
CA HIS A 92 -8.56 -16.51 2.94
C HIS A 92 -9.72 -16.80 1.99
N ASN A 93 -9.86 -15.96 0.96
CA ASN A 93 -10.87 -16.07 -0.09
C ASN A 93 -12.31 -16.15 0.43
N GLN A 94 -12.65 -15.40 1.50
CA GLN A 94 -13.98 -15.43 2.10
C GLN A 94 -14.83 -14.19 1.81
N TYR A 95 -14.26 -13.10 1.26
CA TYR A 95 -14.88 -11.80 1.29
C TYR A 95 -15.23 -11.26 -0.09
N LEU A 96 -16.14 -10.26 -0.09
CA LEU A 96 -16.39 -9.36 -1.21
C LEU A 96 -15.39 -8.21 -1.09
N VAL A 97 -14.31 -8.24 -1.87
CA VAL A 97 -13.26 -7.24 -1.79
C VAL A 97 -13.64 -6.00 -2.59
N ILE A 98 -13.66 -4.85 -1.93
CA ILE A 98 -13.84 -3.53 -2.55
C ILE A 98 -12.51 -2.78 -2.44
N ARG A 99 -11.89 -2.47 -3.57
CA ARG A 99 -10.60 -1.77 -3.60
C ARG A 99 -10.76 -0.35 -4.11
N TYR A 100 -10.45 0.62 -3.28
CA TYR A 100 -10.38 2.03 -3.63
C TYR A 100 -8.92 2.46 -3.80
N ASP A 101 -8.65 3.34 -4.76
CA ASP A 101 -7.35 3.94 -4.98
C ASP A 101 -7.51 5.48 -5.10
N PHE A 102 -7.13 6.19 -4.05
CA PHE A 102 -7.25 7.64 -4.00
C PHE A 102 -6.05 8.36 -4.65
N SER A 103 -5.07 7.62 -5.16
CA SER A 103 -3.92 8.22 -5.85
C SER A 103 -4.30 8.98 -7.12
N ALA A 104 -5.38 8.54 -7.78
CA ALA A 104 -5.88 9.12 -9.02
C ALA A 104 -6.83 10.33 -8.81
N MET A 105 -7.16 10.68 -7.56
CA MET A 105 -8.00 11.85 -7.30
C MET A 105 -7.32 13.13 -7.76
N VAL A 106 -8.04 13.91 -8.56
CA VAL A 106 -7.61 15.20 -9.08
C VAL A 106 -8.34 16.31 -8.31
N MET A 107 -7.61 17.35 -7.95
CA MET A 107 -8.19 18.53 -7.34
C MET A 107 -9.00 19.31 -8.38
N ALA A 108 -10.14 19.86 -7.94
CA ALA A 108 -10.91 20.85 -8.66
C ALA A 108 -10.81 22.21 -7.94
N ASP A 109 -11.24 23.25 -8.63
CA ASP A 109 -11.18 24.62 -8.10
C ASP A 109 -12.25 24.89 -7.03
N ASP A 110 -13.29 24.06 -6.99
CA ASP A 110 -14.42 24.17 -6.06
C ASP A 110 -14.83 22.81 -5.48
N MET A 111 -15.64 22.84 -4.43
CA MET A 111 -16.12 21.65 -3.75
C MET A 111 -17.00 20.75 -4.62
N GLU A 112 -17.81 21.32 -5.51
CA GLU A 112 -18.67 20.55 -6.40
C GLU A 112 -17.84 19.67 -7.35
N GLY A 113 -16.79 20.24 -7.95
CA GLY A 113 -15.84 19.49 -8.78
C GLY A 113 -15.06 18.44 -8.00
N VAL A 114 -14.70 18.74 -6.75
CA VAL A 114 -14.02 17.77 -5.87
C VAL A 114 -14.92 16.56 -5.58
N VAL A 115 -16.19 16.79 -5.22
CA VAL A 115 -17.18 15.74 -4.97
C VAL A 115 -17.45 14.94 -6.24
N GLN A 116 -17.53 15.60 -7.39
CA GLN A 116 -17.72 14.91 -8.67
C GLN A 116 -16.54 14.00 -8.99
N ASN A 117 -15.31 14.48 -8.84
CA ASN A 117 -14.10 13.67 -9.04
C ASN A 117 -14.02 12.48 -8.08
N PHE A 118 -14.44 12.67 -6.82
CA PHE A 118 -14.55 11.57 -5.86
C PHE A 118 -15.55 10.51 -6.32
N ASN A 119 -16.72 10.93 -6.76
CA ASN A 119 -17.77 10.01 -7.22
C ASN A 119 -17.35 9.27 -8.50
N ASP A 120 -16.78 9.96 -9.48
CA ASP A 120 -16.32 9.37 -10.74
C ASP A 120 -15.27 8.27 -10.50
N LEU A 121 -14.40 8.47 -9.51
CA LEU A 121 -13.37 7.51 -9.16
C LEU A 121 -13.92 6.31 -8.35
N ASN A 122 -14.87 6.56 -7.45
CA ASN A 122 -15.22 5.59 -6.40
C ASN A 122 -16.56 4.86 -6.61
N CYS A 123 -17.35 5.20 -7.63
CA CYS A 123 -18.51 4.40 -8.04
C CYS A 123 -18.07 3.07 -8.69
N GLY A 124 -17.02 3.08 -9.53
CA GLY A 124 -16.52 1.91 -10.23
C GLY A 124 -16.18 0.71 -9.34
N PRO A 125 -15.44 0.87 -8.24
CA PRO A 125 -15.10 -0.23 -7.34
C PRO A 125 -16.29 -1.04 -6.81
N VAL A 126 -17.38 -0.39 -6.45
CA VAL A 126 -18.59 -1.09 -5.98
C VAL A 126 -19.32 -1.79 -7.14
N GLU A 127 -19.37 -1.19 -8.32
CA GLU A 127 -19.93 -1.81 -9.52
C GLU A 127 -19.14 -3.06 -9.92
N VAL A 128 -17.81 -2.97 -9.93
CA VAL A 128 -16.92 -4.11 -10.23
C VAL A 128 -17.10 -5.24 -9.23
N THR A 129 -17.27 -4.92 -7.94
CA THR A 129 -17.51 -5.94 -6.90
C THR A 129 -18.81 -6.70 -7.18
N VAL A 130 -19.90 -6.01 -7.52
CA VAL A 130 -21.18 -6.65 -7.90
C VAL A 130 -21.01 -7.48 -9.17
N GLU A 131 -20.33 -6.95 -10.18
CA GLU A 131 -20.16 -7.65 -11.47
C GLU A 131 -19.34 -8.93 -11.32
N HIS A 132 -18.25 -8.90 -10.55
CA HIS A 132 -17.42 -10.08 -10.31
C HIS A 132 -18.10 -11.14 -9.43
N ASN A 133 -19.16 -10.78 -8.71
CA ASN A 133 -19.90 -11.65 -7.82
C ASN A 133 -21.36 -11.82 -8.26
N ARG A 134 -21.66 -11.79 -9.57
CA ARG A 134 -23.02 -11.96 -10.11
C ARG A 134 -23.70 -13.23 -9.66
N ASP A 135 -22.96 -14.28 -9.35
CA ASP A 135 -23.47 -15.51 -8.76
C ASP A 135 -24.19 -15.29 -7.42
N LEU A 136 -23.81 -14.26 -6.67
CA LEU A 136 -24.44 -13.88 -5.39
C LEU A 136 -25.46 -12.74 -5.55
N PHE A 137 -25.18 -11.79 -6.44
CA PHE A 137 -26.00 -10.59 -6.59
C PHE A 137 -27.14 -10.74 -7.59
N GLY A 138 -27.11 -11.78 -8.47
CA GLY A 138 -28.16 -11.99 -9.45
C GLY A 138 -28.43 -10.73 -10.29
N ASP A 139 -29.70 -10.29 -10.31
CA ASP A 139 -30.15 -9.12 -11.07
C ASP A 139 -30.08 -7.81 -10.27
N PHE A 140 -29.32 -7.78 -9.19
CA PHE A 140 -29.13 -6.55 -8.40
C PHE A 140 -28.66 -5.39 -9.28
N GLN A 141 -29.30 -4.26 -9.14
CA GLN A 141 -28.96 -2.99 -9.79
C GLN A 141 -28.95 -1.87 -8.75
N PHE A 142 -27.97 -0.97 -8.82
CA PHE A 142 -27.98 0.22 -8.00
C PHE A 142 -29.16 1.13 -8.38
N THR A 143 -29.92 1.59 -7.40
CA THR A 143 -30.99 2.58 -7.60
C THR A 143 -30.41 3.98 -7.72
N THR A 144 -29.34 4.27 -6.97
CA THR A 144 -28.57 5.50 -7.08
C THR A 144 -27.34 5.25 -7.93
N ARG A 145 -27.08 6.15 -8.87
CA ARG A 145 -25.85 6.14 -9.69
C ARG A 145 -25.15 7.48 -9.59
N GLY A 146 -23.83 7.48 -9.71
CA GLY A 146 -23.02 8.68 -9.67
C GLY A 146 -22.85 9.29 -8.26
N ASN A 147 -23.16 8.54 -7.20
CA ASN A 147 -22.85 8.90 -5.81
C ASN A 147 -22.21 7.70 -5.11
N ALA A 148 -20.90 7.75 -4.94
CA ALA A 148 -20.12 6.62 -4.42
C ALA A 148 -20.52 6.22 -2.99
N VAL A 149 -20.88 7.20 -2.14
CA VAL A 149 -21.31 6.95 -0.76
C VAL A 149 -22.63 6.19 -0.74
N GLN A 150 -23.63 6.66 -1.47
CA GLN A 150 -24.94 6.03 -1.53
C GLN A 150 -24.88 4.64 -2.19
N MET A 151 -24.06 4.48 -3.24
CA MET A 151 -23.85 3.17 -3.86
C MET A 151 -23.20 2.16 -2.88
N LEU A 152 -22.25 2.61 -2.05
CA LEU A 152 -21.70 1.76 -1.00
C LEU A 152 -22.76 1.39 0.04
N GLU A 153 -23.60 2.34 0.48
CA GLU A 153 -24.70 2.08 1.41
C GLU A 153 -25.70 1.05 0.84
N GLU A 154 -26.12 1.20 -0.43
CA GLU A 154 -27.00 0.26 -1.10
C GLU A 154 -26.39 -1.15 -1.17
N LEU A 155 -25.10 -1.24 -1.50
CA LEU A 155 -24.39 -2.51 -1.55
C LEU A 155 -24.35 -3.19 -0.17
N LEU A 156 -23.98 -2.45 0.87
CA LEU A 156 -23.93 -2.98 2.24
C LEU A 156 -25.30 -3.40 2.74
N GLY A 157 -26.33 -2.61 2.45
CA GLY A 157 -27.73 -2.95 2.74
C GLY A 157 -28.17 -4.25 2.07
N TYR A 158 -27.77 -4.45 0.80
CA TYR A 158 -28.07 -5.68 0.07
C TYR A 158 -27.32 -6.89 0.67
N ILE A 159 -26.02 -6.75 0.97
CA ILE A 159 -25.21 -7.77 1.64
C ILE A 159 -25.87 -8.21 2.95
N SER A 160 -26.26 -7.25 3.79
CA SER A 160 -26.91 -7.52 5.08
C SER A 160 -28.25 -8.25 4.91
N SER A 161 -29.12 -7.73 4.05
CA SER A 161 -30.48 -8.27 3.88
C SER A 161 -30.54 -9.67 3.26
N HIS A 162 -29.52 -10.07 2.51
CA HIS A 162 -29.43 -11.38 1.85
C HIS A 162 -28.44 -12.34 2.51
N GLY A 163 -27.80 -11.94 3.62
CA GLY A 163 -26.83 -12.77 4.34
C GLY A 163 -25.63 -13.17 3.48
N LEU A 164 -25.17 -12.27 2.60
CA LEU A 164 -24.04 -12.52 1.71
C LEU A 164 -22.70 -12.47 2.50
N PRO A 165 -21.59 -12.96 1.90
CA PRO A 165 -20.26 -12.77 2.47
C PRO A 165 -19.99 -11.29 2.76
N LYS A 166 -19.30 -11.02 3.88
CA LYS A 166 -18.98 -9.66 4.29
C LYS A 166 -18.10 -8.95 3.26
N ALA A 167 -18.18 -7.63 3.22
CA ALA A 167 -17.23 -6.81 2.48
C ALA A 167 -15.88 -6.74 3.20
N TYR A 168 -14.79 -6.69 2.44
CA TYR A 168 -13.44 -6.34 2.89
C TYR A 168 -12.98 -5.13 2.08
N ILE A 169 -12.79 -3.99 2.74
CA ILE A 169 -12.46 -2.73 2.09
C ILE A 169 -10.96 -2.47 2.15
N LEU A 170 -10.38 -2.15 1.00
CA LEU A 170 -8.98 -1.79 0.84
C LEU A 170 -8.89 -0.38 0.25
N ILE A 171 -8.17 0.53 0.90
CA ILE A 171 -8.00 1.91 0.44
C ILE A 171 -6.51 2.20 0.30
N ASP A 172 -6.05 2.43 -0.93
CA ASP A 172 -4.68 2.89 -1.18
C ASP A 172 -4.61 4.41 -1.24
N GLU A 173 -3.54 4.97 -0.67
CA GLU A 173 -3.25 6.41 -0.62
C GLU A 173 -4.42 7.27 -0.10
N TYR A 174 -5.05 6.84 1.01
CA TYR A 174 -6.22 7.51 1.60
C TYR A 174 -6.00 9.00 1.89
N ASP A 175 -4.76 9.41 2.12
CA ASP A 175 -4.33 10.76 2.45
C ASP A 175 -3.90 11.62 1.24
N ASN A 176 -3.86 11.04 0.03
CA ASN A 176 -3.36 11.74 -1.16
C ASN A 176 -4.17 13.00 -1.47
N PHE A 177 -5.46 12.93 -1.31
CA PHE A 177 -6.39 14.01 -1.59
C PHE A 177 -6.14 15.22 -0.67
N THR A 178 -6.12 15.02 0.64
CA THR A 178 -5.86 16.11 1.61
C THR A 178 -4.43 16.62 1.52
N ASN A 179 -3.47 15.75 1.18
CA ASN A 179 -2.11 16.19 0.92
C ASN A 179 -2.03 17.14 -0.29
N GLN A 180 -2.84 16.92 -1.33
CA GLN A 180 -2.92 17.85 -2.46
C GLN A 180 -3.51 19.19 -2.03
N LEU A 181 -4.57 19.21 -1.20
CA LEU A 181 -5.16 20.43 -0.65
C LEU A 181 -4.14 21.23 0.17
N LEU A 182 -3.46 20.58 1.10
CA LEU A 182 -2.43 21.20 1.92
C LEU A 182 -1.28 21.80 1.09
N THR A 183 -0.93 21.16 -0.02
CA THR A 183 0.15 21.64 -0.89
C THR A 183 -0.27 22.70 -1.89
N SER A 184 -1.57 22.84 -2.18
CA SER A 184 -2.12 23.88 -3.07
C SER A 184 -2.37 25.20 -2.38
N TYR A 185 -2.14 25.30 -1.06
CA TYR A 185 -2.47 26.50 -0.23
C TYR A 185 -3.94 26.90 -0.30
N ASN A 186 -4.84 25.93 -0.52
CA ASN A 186 -6.28 26.17 -0.54
C ASN A 186 -6.89 25.78 0.80
N ASP A 187 -6.62 26.60 1.81
CA ASP A 187 -7.04 26.35 3.20
C ASP A 187 -8.58 26.27 3.32
N SER A 188 -9.34 27.02 2.51
CA SER A 188 -10.80 26.98 2.55
C SER A 188 -11.37 25.65 2.09
N LEU A 189 -10.87 25.08 0.98
CA LEU A 189 -11.29 23.76 0.52
C LEU A 189 -10.85 22.64 1.49
N TYR A 190 -9.68 22.79 2.10
CA TYR A 190 -9.23 21.85 3.13
C TYR A 190 -10.19 21.82 4.33
N GLU A 191 -10.56 23.01 4.85
CA GLU A 191 -11.53 23.11 5.94
C GLU A 191 -12.88 22.49 5.55
N GLU A 192 -13.39 22.75 4.35
CA GLU A 192 -14.65 22.18 3.88
C GLU A 192 -14.63 20.66 3.76
N VAL A 193 -13.51 20.08 3.30
CA VAL A 193 -13.35 18.62 3.17
C VAL A 193 -13.20 17.93 4.52
N THR A 194 -12.63 18.61 5.50
CA THR A 194 -12.40 18.06 6.85
C THR A 194 -13.51 18.38 7.85
N THR A 195 -14.53 19.18 7.46
CA THR A 195 -15.68 19.48 8.33
C THR A 195 -16.57 18.25 8.55
N SER A 196 -17.40 18.33 9.61
CA SER A 196 -18.29 17.24 10.07
C SER A 196 -19.32 16.75 9.05
N ASP A 197 -19.62 17.54 8.03
CA ASP A 197 -20.62 17.24 6.99
C ASP A 197 -20.00 16.97 5.62
N SER A 198 -18.68 16.80 5.55
CA SER A 198 -18.01 16.52 4.28
C SER A 198 -18.39 15.14 3.72
N PHE A 199 -18.31 15.02 2.39
CA PHE A 199 -18.53 13.76 1.68
C PHE A 199 -17.53 12.67 2.13
N LEU A 200 -16.28 13.05 2.40
CA LEU A 200 -15.23 12.14 2.81
C LEU A 200 -15.50 11.58 4.21
N LEU A 201 -15.91 12.45 5.14
CA LEU A 201 -16.30 12.04 6.47
C LEU A 201 -17.55 11.13 6.43
N THR A 202 -18.51 11.45 5.57
CA THR A 202 -19.72 10.62 5.36
C THR A 202 -19.34 9.26 4.81
N PHE A 203 -18.42 9.18 3.85
CA PHE A 203 -17.90 7.90 3.33
C PHE A 203 -17.30 7.03 4.45
N PHE A 204 -16.45 7.60 5.31
CA PHE A 204 -15.87 6.85 6.43
C PHE A 204 -16.90 6.51 7.54
N LYS A 205 -17.94 7.34 7.74
CA LYS A 205 -19.06 7.01 8.64
C LYS A 205 -19.83 5.79 8.16
N VAL A 206 -20.08 5.67 6.85
CA VAL A 206 -20.72 4.48 6.25
C VAL A 206 -19.87 3.23 6.49
N ILE A 207 -18.56 3.31 6.27
CA ILE A 207 -17.65 2.19 6.53
C ILE A 207 -17.68 1.81 8.03
N LYS A 208 -17.61 2.79 8.93
CA LYS A 208 -17.69 2.56 10.37
C LYS A 208 -19.00 1.88 10.78
N ALA A 209 -20.13 2.34 10.25
CA ALA A 209 -21.43 1.72 10.50
C ALA A 209 -21.44 0.26 10.01
N GLY A 210 -20.96 0.00 8.79
CA GLY A 210 -20.88 -1.34 8.22
C GLY A 210 -20.00 -2.30 9.04
N ILE A 211 -18.88 -1.81 9.63
CA ILE A 211 -18.05 -2.59 10.56
C ILE A 211 -18.85 -2.89 11.84
N GLY A 212 -19.53 -1.88 12.42
CA GLY A 212 -20.33 -2.03 13.63
C GLY A 212 -21.52 -2.99 13.48
N GLU A 213 -22.13 -3.01 12.29
CA GLU A 213 -23.25 -3.89 11.94
C GLU A 213 -22.79 -5.28 11.47
N GLY A 214 -21.49 -5.45 11.23
CA GLY A 214 -20.91 -6.72 10.81
C GLY A 214 -21.06 -7.04 9.32
N THR A 215 -21.44 -6.08 8.49
CA THR A 215 -21.49 -6.20 7.01
C THR A 215 -20.12 -6.00 6.36
N ILE A 216 -19.24 -5.25 7.03
CA ILE A 216 -17.83 -5.11 6.68
C ILE A 216 -17.00 -5.88 7.70
N ARG A 217 -16.03 -6.69 7.23
CA ARG A 217 -15.07 -7.38 8.09
C ARG A 217 -13.96 -6.44 8.54
N THR A 218 -13.36 -5.75 7.59
CA THR A 218 -12.20 -4.88 7.82
C THR A 218 -12.17 -3.78 6.76
N CYS A 219 -11.69 -2.59 7.15
CA CYS A 219 -11.25 -1.55 6.23
C CYS A 219 -9.77 -1.26 6.46
N PHE A 220 -8.91 -1.77 5.58
CA PHE A 220 -7.46 -1.55 5.62
C PHE A 220 -7.08 -0.35 4.74
N CYS A 221 -6.42 0.64 5.34
CA CYS A 221 -5.99 1.85 4.63
C CYS A 221 -4.47 1.95 4.56
N THR A 222 -3.93 2.38 3.42
CA THR A 222 -2.53 2.79 3.30
C THR A 222 -2.42 4.26 2.96
N GLY A 223 -1.35 4.90 3.44
CA GLY A 223 -1.06 6.31 3.18
C GLY A 223 0.38 6.68 3.50
N VAL A 224 0.66 7.97 3.44
CA VAL A 224 1.95 8.56 3.76
C VAL A 224 1.90 9.32 5.09
N LEU A 225 0.82 10.05 5.34
CA LEU A 225 0.65 10.93 6.49
C LEU A 225 -0.59 10.57 7.33
N PRO A 226 -0.54 10.78 8.66
CA PRO A 226 -1.70 10.57 9.53
C PRO A 226 -2.72 11.74 9.49
N VAL A 227 -2.51 12.77 8.70
CA VAL A 227 -3.15 14.10 8.75
C VAL A 227 -4.68 14.05 8.78
N ILE A 228 -5.29 13.19 7.97
CA ILE A 228 -6.76 13.11 7.90
C ILE A 228 -7.35 12.44 9.15
N MET A 229 -6.62 11.57 9.79
CA MET A 229 -7.17 10.79 10.91
C MET A 229 -7.44 11.64 12.13
N ASP A 230 -6.64 12.68 12.38
CA ASP A 230 -6.86 13.59 13.49
C ASP A 230 -8.13 14.44 13.26
N ASP A 231 -8.40 14.85 12.01
CA ASP A 231 -9.59 15.63 11.62
C ASP A 231 -10.83 14.74 11.47
N LEU A 232 -10.66 13.49 11.02
CA LEU A 232 -11.74 12.48 10.90
C LEU A 232 -12.06 11.78 12.24
N THR A 233 -11.36 12.06 13.33
CA THR A 233 -11.49 11.33 14.63
C THR A 233 -12.93 11.29 15.15
N SER A 234 -13.75 12.29 14.88
CA SER A 234 -15.17 12.28 15.26
C SER A 234 -16.02 11.30 14.44
N GLY A 235 -15.61 11.00 13.20
CA GLY A 235 -16.34 10.13 12.27
C GLY A 235 -15.78 8.70 12.15
N TYR A 236 -14.47 8.52 12.31
CA TYR A 236 -13.79 7.24 12.11
C TYR A 236 -12.87 6.85 13.26
N ASN A 237 -13.33 7.04 14.50
CA ASN A 237 -12.58 6.79 15.74
C ASN A 237 -12.28 5.31 16.05
N ILE A 238 -12.58 4.41 15.13
CA ILE A 238 -12.26 2.97 15.22
C ILE A 238 -10.91 2.63 14.56
N ALA A 239 -10.30 3.59 13.88
CA ALA A 239 -9.06 3.40 13.16
C ALA A 239 -7.86 3.20 14.09
N GLU A 240 -6.99 2.25 13.76
CA GLU A 240 -5.75 1.98 14.48
C GLU A 240 -4.54 2.10 13.57
N ILE A 241 -3.60 2.99 13.93
CA ILE A 241 -2.35 3.17 13.21
C ILE A 241 -1.37 2.05 13.62
N LEU A 242 -1.10 1.13 12.69
CA LEU A 242 -0.22 -0.02 12.92
C LEU A 242 1.26 0.28 12.64
N THR A 243 1.55 1.38 11.99
CA THR A 243 2.88 1.77 11.50
C THR A 243 3.99 1.66 12.56
N PHE A 244 3.67 1.99 13.82
CA PHE A 244 4.62 2.03 14.92
C PHE A 244 4.53 0.82 15.85
N LYS A 245 3.59 -0.10 15.62
CA LYS A 245 3.48 -1.32 16.43
C LYS A 245 4.67 -2.24 16.12
N PRO A 246 5.39 -2.74 17.14
CA PRO A 246 6.62 -3.52 16.96
C PRO A 246 6.46 -4.70 15.98
N VAL A 247 5.31 -5.36 15.99
CA VAL A 247 5.02 -6.52 15.15
C VAL A 247 4.91 -6.18 13.67
N PHE A 248 4.67 -4.92 13.28
CA PHE A 248 4.51 -4.49 11.88
C PHE A 248 5.63 -3.59 11.37
N LEU A 249 6.67 -3.34 12.17
CA LEU A 249 7.75 -2.42 11.76
C LEU A 249 8.40 -2.80 10.44
N ASN A 250 8.57 -4.11 10.19
CA ASN A 250 9.25 -4.65 9.02
C ASN A 250 8.29 -5.15 7.92
N MET A 251 6.98 -4.86 8.03
CA MET A 251 5.97 -5.33 7.06
C MET A 251 6.20 -4.75 5.66
N LEU A 252 6.66 -3.51 5.54
CA LEU A 252 7.05 -2.88 4.29
C LEU A 252 8.45 -2.28 4.35
N GLY A 253 9.13 -2.24 3.21
CA GLY A 253 10.56 -1.99 3.10
C GLY A 253 11.36 -3.29 3.23
N PHE A 254 12.67 -3.22 3.02
CA PHE A 254 13.54 -4.37 3.16
C PHE A 254 14.45 -4.21 4.37
N THR A 255 14.55 -5.27 5.18
CA THR A 255 15.52 -5.36 6.27
C THR A 255 16.94 -5.55 5.73
N TYR A 256 17.94 -5.45 6.61
CA TYR A 256 19.34 -5.73 6.25
C TYR A 256 19.50 -7.17 5.75
N GLU A 257 18.91 -8.13 6.41
CA GLU A 257 19.03 -9.56 6.04
C GLU A 257 18.31 -9.88 4.74
N GLU A 258 17.10 -9.33 4.53
CA GLU A 258 16.39 -9.46 3.26
C GLU A 258 17.17 -8.84 2.11
N THR A 259 17.78 -7.68 2.35
CA THR A 259 18.59 -6.98 1.35
C THR A 259 19.86 -7.75 0.99
N LYS A 260 20.56 -8.31 1.98
CA LYS A 260 21.72 -9.17 1.74
C LYS A 260 21.35 -10.42 0.95
N THR A 261 20.25 -11.06 1.31
CA THR A 261 19.73 -12.24 0.60
C THR A 261 19.40 -11.90 -0.84
N TYR A 262 18.77 -10.73 -1.07
CA TYR A 262 18.45 -10.27 -2.41
C TYR A 262 19.72 -9.94 -3.21
N LEU A 263 20.70 -9.26 -2.60
CA LEU A 263 21.99 -8.96 -3.25
C LEU A 263 22.73 -10.25 -3.63
N ARG A 264 22.79 -11.26 -2.75
CA ARG A 264 23.41 -12.56 -3.07
C ARG A 264 22.74 -13.21 -4.28
N TYR A 265 21.40 -13.26 -4.28
CA TYR A 265 20.65 -13.76 -5.43
C TYR A 265 21.01 -13.03 -6.74
N VAL A 266 21.14 -11.70 -6.70
CA VAL A 266 21.49 -10.90 -7.88
C VAL A 266 22.92 -11.16 -8.33
N LEU A 267 23.87 -11.25 -7.41
CA LEU A 267 25.27 -11.58 -7.72
C LEU A 267 25.39 -12.97 -8.32
N ASP A 268 24.79 -13.98 -7.72
CA ASP A 268 24.84 -15.36 -8.22
C ASP A 268 24.31 -15.47 -9.66
N LYS A 269 23.29 -14.66 -9.98
CA LYS A 269 22.64 -14.71 -11.28
C LYS A 269 23.31 -13.87 -12.35
N TYR A 270 23.76 -12.66 -12.01
CA TYR A 270 24.20 -11.65 -12.98
C TYR A 270 25.70 -11.35 -12.92
N ALA A 271 26.40 -11.80 -11.89
CA ALA A 271 27.84 -11.72 -11.73
C ALA A 271 28.39 -13.04 -11.14
N PRO A 272 28.16 -14.20 -11.84
CA PRO A 272 28.52 -15.49 -11.29
C PRO A 272 30.02 -15.58 -10.99
N GLY A 273 30.35 -16.09 -9.80
CA GLY A 273 31.73 -16.16 -9.31
C GLY A 273 32.24 -14.89 -8.64
N ALA A 274 31.36 -13.92 -8.34
CA ALA A 274 31.73 -12.76 -7.54
C ALA A 274 32.30 -13.22 -6.18
N SER A 275 33.45 -12.62 -5.78
CA SER A 275 34.07 -12.93 -4.50
C SER A 275 33.32 -12.31 -3.32
N GLU A 276 33.62 -12.75 -2.09
CA GLU A 276 33.05 -12.15 -0.88
C GLU A 276 33.47 -10.70 -0.72
N GLU A 277 34.69 -10.33 -1.18
CA GLU A 277 35.12 -8.92 -1.21
C GLU A 277 34.23 -8.09 -2.12
N ARG A 278 33.81 -8.64 -3.29
CA ARG A 278 32.89 -7.96 -4.21
C ARG A 278 31.50 -7.83 -3.60
N PHE A 279 31.01 -8.85 -2.90
CA PHE A 279 29.77 -8.76 -2.16
C PHE A 279 29.82 -7.63 -1.14
N GLU A 280 30.88 -7.58 -0.33
CA GLU A 280 31.03 -6.57 0.71
C GLU A 280 31.17 -5.16 0.13
N GLU A 281 31.90 -4.98 -0.98
CA GLU A 281 32.00 -3.71 -1.70
C GLU A 281 30.61 -3.19 -2.10
N ILE A 282 29.78 -4.03 -2.75
CA ILE A 282 28.44 -3.65 -3.18
C ILE A 282 27.51 -3.44 -1.97
N TRP A 283 27.65 -4.25 -0.93
CA TRP A 283 26.89 -4.10 0.30
C TRP A 283 27.16 -2.76 0.97
N GLN A 284 28.44 -2.35 1.10
CA GLN A 284 28.80 -1.04 1.67
C GLN A 284 28.27 0.11 0.81
N LEU A 285 28.31 -0.03 -0.51
CA LEU A 285 27.71 0.95 -1.42
C LEU A 285 26.20 1.08 -1.18
N ILE A 286 25.47 -0.05 -1.03
CA ILE A 286 24.03 -0.06 -0.74
C ILE A 286 23.76 0.62 0.60
N VAL A 287 24.47 0.28 1.66
CA VAL A 287 24.30 0.87 2.98
C VAL A 287 24.57 2.37 2.96
N ASN A 288 25.65 2.79 2.31
CA ASN A 288 26.04 4.22 2.28
C ASN A 288 25.05 5.10 1.50
N ASN A 289 24.36 4.55 0.48
CA ASN A 289 23.50 5.34 -0.40
C ASN A 289 22.00 5.17 -0.13
N TYR A 290 21.57 4.04 0.42
CA TYR A 290 20.14 3.70 0.51
C TYR A 290 19.67 3.38 1.92
N ASP A 291 20.55 3.23 2.91
CA ASP A 291 20.18 3.04 4.32
C ASP A 291 19.66 4.34 4.92
N GLY A 292 18.48 4.29 5.53
CA GLY A 292 18.06 5.53 6.15
C GLY A 292 16.68 5.57 6.79
N TYR A 293 15.83 4.58 6.63
CA TYR A 293 14.48 4.65 7.15
C TYR A 293 14.34 3.90 8.47
N ARG A 294 14.05 4.64 9.54
CA ARG A 294 13.78 4.09 10.86
C ARG A 294 12.44 4.58 11.38
N PHE A 295 11.51 3.67 11.58
CA PHE A 295 10.13 3.99 11.98
C PHE A 295 9.86 3.86 13.48
N SER A 296 10.82 3.39 14.24
CA SER A 296 10.73 3.29 15.69
C SER A 296 12.12 3.37 16.32
N PRO A 297 12.26 3.95 17.52
CA PRO A 297 13.53 3.96 18.25
C PRO A 297 14.12 2.57 18.51
N VAL A 298 13.23 1.55 18.61
CA VAL A 298 13.61 0.14 18.85
C VAL A 298 13.68 -0.70 17.59
N GLY A 299 13.19 -0.17 16.44
CA GLY A 299 13.19 -0.87 15.14
C GLY A 299 14.56 -0.81 14.46
N GLU A 300 14.85 -1.80 13.62
CA GLU A 300 15.98 -1.72 12.70
C GLU A 300 15.72 -0.69 11.59
N ARG A 301 16.78 -0.32 10.87
CA ARG A 301 16.67 0.51 9.68
C ARG A 301 16.20 -0.34 8.51
N LEU A 302 15.41 0.29 7.64
CA LEU A 302 14.84 -0.35 6.46
C LEU A 302 15.30 0.38 5.20
N PHE A 303 15.51 -0.39 4.15
CA PHE A 303 15.70 0.13 2.81
C PHE A 303 14.36 0.36 2.12
N ASN A 304 14.28 1.44 1.33
CA ASN A 304 13.15 1.63 0.43
C ASN A 304 13.19 0.57 -0.67
N SER A 305 12.16 -0.26 -0.73
CA SER A 305 12.12 -1.43 -1.62
C SER A 305 12.24 -1.07 -3.11
N THR A 306 11.58 0.01 -3.56
CA THR A 306 11.63 0.41 -4.96
C THR A 306 12.99 0.99 -5.35
N ILE A 307 13.59 1.80 -4.45
CA ILE A 307 14.91 2.41 -4.70
C ILE A 307 15.97 1.31 -4.81
N LEU A 308 15.98 0.39 -3.86
CA LEU A 308 16.92 -0.72 -3.87
C LEU A 308 16.72 -1.62 -5.11
N THR A 309 15.47 -1.94 -5.43
CA THR A 309 15.16 -2.77 -6.61
C THR A 309 15.58 -2.08 -7.91
N TYR A 310 15.46 -0.76 -8.01
CA TYR A 310 15.98 0.00 -9.16
C TYR A 310 17.49 -0.18 -9.30
N PHE A 311 18.25 0.03 -8.22
CA PHE A 311 19.69 -0.18 -8.24
C PHE A 311 20.05 -1.60 -8.66
N LEU A 312 19.46 -2.62 -8.04
CA LEU A 312 19.74 -4.02 -8.34
C LEU A 312 19.39 -4.37 -9.81
N LYS A 313 18.31 -3.81 -10.35
CA LYS A 313 17.94 -3.98 -11.76
C LYS A 313 18.96 -3.36 -12.71
N LYS A 314 19.43 -2.14 -12.42
CA LYS A 314 20.48 -1.47 -13.20
C LYS A 314 21.82 -2.20 -13.11
N PHE A 315 22.17 -2.66 -11.91
CA PHE A 315 23.37 -3.46 -11.67
C PHE A 315 23.33 -4.77 -12.49
N ALA A 316 22.21 -5.48 -12.49
CA ALA A 316 22.01 -6.69 -13.28
C ALA A 316 22.09 -6.39 -14.79
N ALA A 317 21.50 -5.30 -15.26
CA ALA A 317 21.56 -4.88 -16.67
C ALA A 317 22.99 -4.52 -17.13
N ASN A 318 23.83 -4.05 -16.19
CA ASN A 318 25.25 -3.75 -16.43
C ASN A 318 26.19 -4.97 -16.16
N ALA A 319 25.66 -6.18 -16.28
CA ALA A 319 26.42 -7.41 -16.08
C ALA A 319 27.23 -7.44 -14.76
N GLY A 320 26.62 -6.95 -13.66
CA GLY A 320 27.25 -6.90 -12.34
C GLY A 320 28.24 -5.76 -12.11
N SER A 321 28.24 -4.77 -12.98
CA SER A 321 29.02 -3.54 -12.77
C SER A 321 28.17 -2.45 -12.12
N ILE A 322 28.78 -1.63 -11.26
CA ILE A 322 28.08 -0.54 -10.57
C ILE A 322 27.58 0.45 -11.63
N PRO A 323 26.26 0.74 -11.65
CA PRO A 323 25.71 1.70 -12.61
C PRO A 323 26.17 3.13 -12.27
N PRO A 324 26.34 4.01 -13.28
CA PRO A 324 26.72 5.39 -13.06
C PRO A 324 25.61 6.20 -12.34
N GLU A 325 24.36 5.81 -12.53
CA GLU A 325 23.19 6.41 -11.89
C GLU A 325 22.71 5.50 -10.75
N LEU A 326 22.93 5.94 -9.52
CA LEU A 326 22.54 5.21 -8.32
C LEU A 326 21.07 5.46 -7.93
N ILE A 327 20.48 6.57 -8.35
CA ILE A 327 19.13 7.00 -7.98
C ILE A 327 18.32 7.30 -9.24
N ASP A 328 17.08 6.80 -9.29
CA ASP A 328 16.11 7.12 -10.35
C ASP A 328 15.77 8.62 -10.32
N GLU A 329 15.78 9.28 -11.49
CA GLU A 329 15.43 10.70 -11.63
C GLU A 329 14.00 11.00 -11.13
N ASN A 330 13.07 10.06 -11.26
CA ASN A 330 11.71 10.18 -10.71
C ASN A 330 11.67 10.23 -9.17
N LEU A 331 12.75 9.85 -8.48
CA LEU A 331 12.85 9.96 -7.02
C LEU A 331 13.18 11.38 -6.56
N ARG A 332 13.82 12.18 -7.40
CA ARG A 332 14.15 13.58 -7.10
C ARG A 332 12.90 14.46 -6.95
N THR A 333 11.81 14.10 -7.63
CA THR A 333 10.54 14.84 -7.52
C THR A 333 9.88 14.69 -6.15
N ASP A 334 10.03 13.54 -5.49
CA ASP A 334 9.47 13.29 -4.15
C ASP A 334 10.18 14.12 -3.07
N ILE A 335 11.50 14.36 -3.21
CA ILE A 335 12.28 15.22 -2.30
C ILE A 335 11.79 16.67 -2.39
N ASN A 336 11.46 17.16 -3.58
CA ASN A 336 10.92 18.51 -3.76
C ASN A 336 9.52 18.65 -3.16
N TRP A 337 8.68 17.63 -3.22
CA TRP A 337 7.37 17.59 -2.59
C TRP A 337 7.49 17.63 -1.06
N ILE A 338 8.38 16.83 -0.49
CA ILE A 338 8.70 16.85 0.95
C ILE A 338 9.22 18.24 1.39
N ARG A 339 10.10 18.88 0.60
CA ARG A 339 10.56 20.24 0.87
C ARG A 339 9.40 21.24 0.89
N ARG A 340 8.44 21.14 -0.02
CA ARG A 340 7.26 22.03 -0.03
C ARG A 340 6.43 21.87 1.23
N LEU A 341 6.16 20.64 1.67
CA LEU A 341 5.44 20.36 2.93
C LEU A 341 6.16 20.94 4.16
N THR A 342 7.48 20.89 4.19
CA THR A 342 8.27 21.41 5.33
C THR A 342 8.43 22.92 5.32
N LEU A 343 8.22 23.57 4.19
CA LEU A 343 8.32 25.04 4.05
C LEU A 343 6.96 25.74 4.28
N SER A 344 5.85 25.01 4.28
CA SER A 344 4.55 25.55 4.69
C SER A 344 4.57 25.78 6.22
N GLN A 345 4.92 26.98 6.62
CA GLN A 345 5.29 27.35 8.00
C GLN A 345 4.15 27.37 9.01
N ASN A 346 2.90 27.09 8.62
CA ASN A 346 1.76 27.20 9.53
C ASN A 346 1.39 25.93 10.30
N ASN A 347 2.00 24.79 10.02
CA ASN A 347 1.65 23.51 10.64
C ASN A 347 2.79 22.93 11.50
N ALA A 348 3.17 23.63 12.58
CA ALA A 348 4.23 23.16 13.50
C ALA A 348 3.94 21.79 14.15
N LYS A 349 2.67 21.41 14.33
CA LYS A 349 2.25 20.10 14.87
C LYS A 349 2.48 18.97 13.87
N GLU A 350 2.22 19.19 12.60
CA GLU A 350 2.41 18.23 11.51
C GLU A 350 3.89 18.00 11.23
N THR A 351 4.72 19.04 11.32
CA THR A 351 6.17 18.94 11.18
C THR A 351 6.79 17.99 12.21
N VAL A 352 6.25 17.92 13.43
CA VAL A 352 6.73 17.00 14.48
C VAL A 352 6.40 15.55 14.13
N SER A 353 5.20 15.26 13.62
CA SER A 353 4.82 13.91 13.15
C SER A 353 5.71 13.47 11.97
N TYR A 354 6.01 14.39 11.05
CA TYR A 354 6.86 14.11 9.88
C TYR A 354 8.32 13.92 10.24
N THR A 355 8.84 14.63 11.24
CA THR A 355 10.24 14.46 11.69
C THR A 355 10.47 13.13 12.39
N HIS A 356 9.44 12.52 12.96
CA HIS A 356 9.50 11.14 13.46
C HIS A 356 9.47 10.09 12.33
N LEU A 357 8.84 10.38 11.20
CA LEU A 357 8.92 9.57 9.98
C LEU A 357 10.21 9.82 9.18
N ARG A 358 10.85 10.99 9.38
CA ARG A 358 12.17 11.31 8.83
C ARG A 358 13.28 10.72 9.69
N ALA A 359 13.56 9.47 9.54
CA ALA A 359 14.87 8.99 9.90
C ALA A 359 15.83 9.27 8.74
N HIS A 360 16.55 10.39 8.85
CA HIS A 360 17.82 10.64 8.16
C HIS A 360 17.91 10.46 6.64
N GLU A 361 17.13 11.20 5.84
CA GLU A 361 17.45 11.40 4.41
C GLU A 361 18.67 12.33 4.17
N THR A 362 19.36 12.81 5.21
CA THR A 362 20.27 13.95 5.10
C THR A 362 21.77 13.62 5.18
N ARG A 363 22.22 12.44 4.78
CA ARG A 363 23.68 12.19 4.69
C ARG A 363 24.20 11.72 3.33
N GLY A 364 23.45 11.84 2.26
CA GLY A 364 23.87 11.40 0.94
C GLY A 364 24.00 12.46 -0.16
N ASN A 365 23.93 13.77 0.16
CA ASN A 365 24.07 14.83 -0.84
C ASN A 365 24.94 15.98 -0.29
N LEU A 366 26.22 15.85 -0.43
CA LEU A 366 27.19 16.93 -0.68
C LEU A 366 28.15 16.46 -1.75
#